data_0615677ae0c62709ba7ebfbf0812773a
#
_entry.id   0615677ae0c62709ba7ebfbf0812773a
#
_cell.length_a   1.000
_cell.length_b   1.000
_cell.length_c   1.000
_cell.angle_alpha   90.00
_cell.angle_beta   90.00
_cell.angle_gamma   90.00
#
_symmetry.space_group_name_H-M   'P 1'
#
loop_
_entity.id
_entity.type
_entity.pdbx_description
1 polymer ?
#
loop_
_entity_poly.entity_id
_entity_poly.type
_entity_poly.pdbx_seq_one_letter_code
_entity_poly.pdbx_strand_id
1 'polypeptide(L)'
;TSYQEFFQLGSLFSAIRKIIPFIVTPGNHDPGIEEFLKPEELRKKEGSLIGSIGILHGHTIPDPDLQGHLILCGHHHPVVSLTDQVGVALKSPCFILGEIDEHIFTQDPDEEGRTRLLMVPSCNELTGYGIEKTFRSPFSPLSRSLHIESAEILLPDGTYAGDLHSHLAYEKDTPA
;
A
#
# COMPACT_ATOMS: atom_id res chain seq x y z
N THR A 1 13.23 1.19 15.37
CA THR A 1 12.65 2.25 16.24
C THR A 1 13.63 2.52 17.37
N SER A 2 14.09 3.77 17.52
CA SER A 2 14.98 4.14 18.61
C SER A 2 14.22 4.17 19.94
N TYR A 3 14.90 3.99 21.06
CA TYR A 3 14.30 4.04 22.41
C TYR A 3 13.54 5.36 22.67
N GLN A 4 13.98 6.47 22.04
CA GLN A 4 13.32 7.78 22.14
C GLN A 4 12.00 7.85 21.35
N GLU A 5 11.92 7.23 20.17
CA GLU A 5 10.68 7.15 19.39
C GLU A 5 9.63 6.33 20.12
N PHE A 6 10.04 5.24 20.79
CA PHE A 6 9.16 4.40 21.59
C PHE A 6 8.45 5.18 22.72
N PHE A 7 9.17 6.05 23.44
CA PHE A 7 8.59 6.90 24.48
C PHE A 7 7.59 7.94 23.92
N GLN A 8 7.79 8.40 22.69
CA GLN A 8 6.91 9.40 22.07
C GLN A 8 5.60 8.78 21.58
N LEU A 9 5.58 7.50 21.17
CA LEU A 9 4.38 6.81 20.68
C LEU A 9 3.25 6.76 21.72
N GLY A 10 3.55 6.45 22.97
CA GLY A 10 2.53 6.42 24.04
C GLY A 10 1.85 7.78 24.24
N SER A 11 2.63 8.86 24.21
CA SER A 11 2.09 10.22 24.31
C SER A 11 1.28 10.62 23.09
N LEU A 12 1.73 10.24 21.89
CA LEU A 12 1.05 10.50 20.63
C LEU A 12 -0.31 9.80 20.59
N PHE A 13 -0.35 8.48 20.86
CA PHE A 13 -1.61 7.73 20.87
C PHE A 13 -2.57 8.25 21.95
N SER A 14 -2.05 8.66 23.11
CA SER A 14 -2.87 9.28 24.16
C SER A 14 -3.47 10.61 23.71
N ALA A 15 -2.76 11.39 22.92
CA ALA A 15 -3.27 12.64 22.34
C ALA A 15 -4.32 12.38 21.27
N ILE A 16 -4.06 11.44 20.34
CA ILE A 16 -4.98 11.09 19.25
C ILE A 16 -6.31 10.58 19.81
N ARG A 17 -6.29 9.70 20.84
CA ARG A 17 -7.50 9.15 21.48
C ARG A 17 -8.46 10.22 22.01
N LYS A 18 -7.97 11.41 22.35
CA LYS A 18 -8.81 12.53 22.82
C LYS A 18 -9.55 13.23 21.70
N ILE A 19 -9.10 13.03 20.45
CA ILE A 19 -9.59 13.76 19.28
C ILE A 19 -10.46 12.87 18.40
N ILE A 20 -10.01 11.65 18.13
CA ILE A 20 -10.65 10.74 17.17
C ILE A 20 -10.40 9.28 17.55
N PRO A 21 -11.38 8.38 17.36
CA PRO A 21 -11.12 6.95 17.38
C PRO A 21 -10.19 6.59 16.20
N PHE A 22 -9.26 5.68 16.43
CA PHE A 22 -8.32 5.23 15.39
C PHE A 22 -8.05 3.73 15.52
N ILE A 23 -7.51 3.17 14.45
CA ILE A 23 -7.03 1.79 14.41
C ILE A 23 -5.63 1.78 13.78
N VAL A 24 -4.85 0.76 14.13
CA VAL A 24 -3.50 0.56 13.61
C VAL A 24 -3.41 -0.83 13.01
N THR A 25 -2.94 -0.91 11.77
CA THR A 25 -2.50 -2.15 11.13
C THR A 25 -0.98 -2.26 11.31
N PRO A 26 -0.48 -3.26 12.06
CA PRO A 26 0.94 -3.35 12.37
C PRO A 26 1.76 -3.63 11.11
N GLY A 27 2.84 -2.88 10.95
CA GLY A 27 3.81 -3.05 9.87
C GLY A 27 4.98 -3.95 10.27
N ASN A 28 5.80 -4.28 9.28
CA ASN A 28 7.01 -5.09 9.49
C ASN A 28 8.13 -4.34 10.25
N HIS A 29 7.98 -3.03 10.44
CA HIS A 29 8.90 -2.17 11.18
C HIS A 29 8.38 -1.73 12.55
N ASP A 30 7.24 -2.27 13.00
CA ASP A 30 6.55 -1.84 14.22
C ASP A 30 6.54 -2.90 15.34
N PRO A 31 7.66 -3.64 15.59
CA PRO A 31 7.67 -4.62 16.68
C PRO A 31 7.43 -3.91 18.02
N GLY A 32 6.51 -4.44 18.83
CA GLY A 32 6.17 -3.89 20.14
C GLY A 32 5.16 -2.74 20.11
N ILE A 33 4.59 -2.37 18.96
CA ILE A 33 3.56 -1.32 18.88
C ILE A 33 2.32 -1.66 19.70
N GLU A 34 2.05 -2.95 19.87
CA GLU A 34 0.94 -3.49 20.68
C GLU A 34 0.98 -3.04 22.14
N GLU A 35 2.16 -2.70 22.68
CA GLU A 35 2.29 -2.23 24.06
C GLU A 35 1.62 -0.86 24.30
N PHE A 36 1.40 -0.08 23.23
CA PHE A 36 0.82 1.26 23.29
C PHE A 36 -0.64 1.33 22.86
N LEU A 37 -1.16 0.23 22.31
CA LEU A 37 -2.50 0.15 21.73
C LEU A 37 -3.43 -0.65 22.62
N LYS A 38 -4.70 -0.25 22.61
CA LYS A 38 -5.75 -1.07 23.17
C LYS A 38 -6.12 -2.20 22.20
N PRO A 39 -6.65 -3.33 22.68
CA PRO A 39 -7.04 -4.45 21.81
C PRO A 39 -7.97 -4.03 20.65
N GLU A 40 -8.91 -3.11 20.91
CA GLU A 40 -9.83 -2.60 19.90
C GLU A 40 -9.20 -1.68 18.86
N GLU A 41 -8.02 -1.12 19.14
CA GLU A 41 -7.27 -0.25 18.24
C GLU A 41 -6.33 -1.04 17.30
N LEU A 42 -5.89 -2.22 17.73
CA LEU A 42 -4.96 -3.05 16.97
C LEU A 42 -5.73 -3.97 16.01
N ARG A 43 -5.27 -4.05 14.77
CA ARG A 43 -5.77 -4.98 13.75
C ARG A 43 -4.75 -6.09 13.49
N LYS A 44 -5.22 -7.18 12.86
CA LYS A 44 -4.34 -8.27 12.44
C LYS A 44 -3.38 -7.77 11.34
N LYS A 45 -2.17 -8.31 11.30
CA LYS A 45 -1.20 -7.99 10.23
C LYS A 45 -1.64 -8.47 8.85
N GLU A 46 -2.46 -9.54 8.82
CA GLU A 46 -3.10 -10.08 7.62
C GLU A 46 -4.25 -9.20 7.12
N GLY A 47 -4.67 -8.21 7.92
CA GLY A 47 -5.71 -7.26 7.60
C GLY A 47 -7.04 -7.52 8.28
N SER A 48 -7.94 -6.57 8.11
CA SER A 48 -9.30 -6.61 8.66
C SER A 48 -10.25 -5.79 7.81
N LEU A 49 -11.52 -6.16 7.79
CA LEU A 49 -12.58 -5.34 7.19
C LEU A 49 -12.98 -4.20 8.11
N ILE A 50 -13.14 -3.01 7.54
CA ILE A 50 -13.80 -1.86 8.14
C ILE A 50 -14.95 -1.46 7.23
N GLY A 51 -16.16 -1.85 7.60
CA GLY A 51 -17.29 -1.80 6.69
C GLY A 51 -17.06 -2.72 5.48
N SER A 52 -17.02 -2.15 4.28
CA SER A 52 -16.76 -2.85 3.02
C SER A 52 -15.31 -2.69 2.50
N ILE A 53 -14.41 -2.12 3.30
CA ILE A 53 -13.02 -1.85 2.89
C ILE A 53 -12.09 -2.71 3.72
N GLY A 54 -11.23 -3.46 3.04
CA GLY A 54 -10.11 -4.17 3.66
C GLY A 54 -8.95 -3.21 3.96
N ILE A 55 -8.32 -3.36 5.11
CA ILE A 55 -7.13 -2.60 5.46
C ILE A 55 -6.05 -3.51 6.00
N LEU A 56 -4.82 -3.35 5.53
CA LEU A 56 -3.64 -4.03 6.06
C LEU A 56 -2.37 -3.21 5.75
N HIS A 57 -1.27 -3.55 6.41
CA HIS A 57 0.00 -2.92 6.07
C HIS A 57 0.50 -3.32 4.67
N GLY A 58 0.47 -4.61 4.30
CA GLY A 58 0.79 -5.07 2.95
C GLY A 58 2.02 -5.98 2.83
N HIS A 59 2.68 -6.32 3.93
CA HIS A 59 3.86 -7.20 3.93
C HIS A 59 3.52 -8.69 4.09
N THR A 60 2.28 -9.02 4.42
CA THR A 60 1.79 -10.39 4.65
C THR A 60 0.81 -10.83 3.56
N ILE A 61 0.51 -12.12 3.50
CA ILE A 61 -0.64 -12.64 2.78
C ILE A 61 -1.90 -12.08 3.43
N PRO A 62 -2.86 -11.54 2.67
CA PRO A 62 -4.09 -10.99 3.22
C PRO A 62 -5.01 -12.08 3.81
N ASP A 63 -5.80 -11.68 4.82
CA ASP A 63 -6.84 -12.53 5.40
C ASP A 63 -7.88 -12.88 4.31
N PRO A 64 -8.34 -14.15 4.19
CA PRO A 64 -9.36 -14.55 3.22
C PRO A 64 -10.65 -13.74 3.28
N ASP A 65 -11.02 -13.22 4.44
CA ASP A 65 -12.20 -12.35 4.61
C ASP A 65 -12.12 -11.05 3.76
N LEU A 66 -10.96 -10.70 3.24
CA LEU A 66 -10.75 -9.52 2.39
C LEU A 66 -11.05 -9.77 0.91
N GLN A 67 -11.28 -11.02 0.50
CA GLN A 67 -11.63 -11.37 -0.86
C GLN A 67 -12.91 -10.66 -1.33
N GLY A 68 -12.94 -10.19 -2.57
CA GLY A 68 -14.08 -9.48 -3.15
C GLY A 68 -14.25 -8.03 -2.68
N HIS A 69 -13.32 -7.50 -1.89
CA HIS A 69 -13.37 -6.13 -1.37
C HIS A 69 -12.29 -5.22 -1.99
N LEU A 70 -12.46 -3.91 -1.80
CA LEU A 70 -11.37 -2.97 -2.00
C LEU A 70 -10.44 -3.03 -0.80
N ILE A 71 -9.17 -3.33 -1.06
CA ILE A 71 -8.12 -3.41 -0.03
C ILE A 71 -7.23 -2.18 -0.11
N LEU A 72 -7.06 -1.47 1.00
CA LEU A 72 -6.08 -0.40 1.14
C LEU A 72 -4.82 -0.96 1.83
N CYS A 73 -3.65 -0.74 1.22
CA CYS A 73 -2.39 -1.14 1.84
C CYS A 73 -1.32 -0.05 1.74
N GLY A 74 -0.46 0.01 2.75
CA GLY A 74 0.76 0.80 2.79
C GLY A 74 1.96 0.01 2.24
N HIS A 75 3.05 -0.07 3.00
CA HIS A 75 4.25 -0.89 2.79
C HIS A 75 5.07 -0.58 1.52
N HIS A 76 4.42 -0.40 0.38
CA HIS A 76 5.08 -0.25 -0.93
C HIS A 76 5.55 1.18 -1.20
N HIS A 77 4.93 2.17 -0.56
CA HIS A 77 5.27 3.60 -0.68
C HIS A 77 5.49 4.04 -2.15
N PRO A 78 4.52 3.82 -3.05
CA PRO A 78 4.74 4.00 -4.48
C PRO A 78 5.07 5.44 -4.85
N VAL A 79 6.11 5.57 -5.69
CA VAL A 79 6.57 6.83 -6.28
C VAL A 79 6.70 6.64 -7.78
N VAL A 80 6.08 7.52 -8.56
CA VAL A 80 6.18 7.54 -10.02
C VAL A 80 7.19 8.59 -10.47
N SER A 81 7.94 8.29 -11.53
CA SER A 81 8.80 9.23 -12.23
C SER A 81 8.08 9.73 -13.47
N LEU A 82 7.77 11.02 -13.53
CA LEU A 82 7.11 11.66 -14.66
C LEU A 82 8.14 12.50 -15.40
N THR A 83 8.35 12.22 -16.68
CA THR A 83 9.29 12.98 -17.50
C THR A 83 8.51 13.92 -18.42
N ASP A 84 8.86 15.19 -18.40
CA ASP A 84 8.26 16.19 -19.30
C ASP A 84 8.84 16.11 -20.73
N GLN A 85 8.29 16.92 -21.63
CA GLN A 85 8.70 16.95 -23.05
C GLN A 85 10.14 17.43 -23.27
N VAL A 86 10.77 18.06 -22.28
CA VAL A 86 12.17 18.53 -22.34
C VAL A 86 13.14 17.62 -21.59
N GLY A 87 12.63 16.47 -21.08
CA GLY A 87 13.45 15.45 -20.43
C GLY A 87 13.69 15.69 -18.94
N VAL A 88 12.97 16.61 -18.30
CA VAL A 88 13.06 16.82 -16.85
C VAL A 88 12.17 15.80 -16.14
N ALA A 89 12.78 14.97 -15.30
CA ALA A 89 12.07 13.98 -14.51
C ALA A 89 11.64 14.58 -13.15
N LEU A 90 10.35 14.46 -12.83
CA LEU A 90 9.76 14.78 -11.54
C LEU A 90 9.32 13.49 -10.86
N LYS A 91 9.76 13.27 -9.63
CA LYS A 91 9.26 12.17 -8.80
C LYS A 91 8.07 12.64 -7.94
N SER A 92 6.99 11.89 -7.98
CA SER A 92 5.79 12.16 -7.18
C SER A 92 5.35 10.92 -6.44
N PRO A 93 4.97 11.02 -5.14
CA PRO A 93 4.15 9.98 -4.51
C PRO A 93 2.93 9.69 -5.37
N CYS A 94 2.48 8.45 -5.40
CA CYS A 94 1.29 8.09 -6.15
C CYS A 94 0.50 6.98 -5.46
N PHE A 95 -0.75 6.81 -5.89
CA PHE A 95 -1.56 5.63 -5.59
C PHE A 95 -1.48 4.67 -6.76
N ILE A 96 -1.49 3.38 -6.48
CA ILE A 96 -1.66 2.34 -7.51
C ILE A 96 -2.95 1.62 -7.22
N LEU A 97 -3.88 1.64 -8.16
CA LEU A 97 -5.18 1.00 -8.06
C LEU A 97 -5.31 -0.06 -9.16
N GLY A 98 -5.55 -1.31 -8.79
CA GLY A 98 -5.71 -2.40 -9.75
C GLY A 98 -6.40 -3.62 -9.15
N GLU A 99 -6.69 -4.61 -9.98
CA GLU A 99 -7.18 -5.92 -9.56
C GLU A 99 -6.00 -6.80 -9.11
N ILE A 100 -6.26 -7.77 -8.24
CA ILE A 100 -5.26 -8.74 -7.80
C ILE A 100 -5.71 -10.16 -8.12
N ASP A 101 -4.74 -11.06 -8.24
CA ASP A 101 -4.96 -12.49 -8.42
C ASP A 101 -5.63 -13.06 -7.16
N GLU A 102 -6.84 -13.59 -7.31
CA GLU A 102 -7.64 -14.18 -6.23
C GLU A 102 -6.98 -15.42 -5.63
N HIS A 103 -6.02 -16.05 -6.33
CA HIS A 103 -5.24 -17.19 -5.80
C HIS A 103 -4.38 -16.82 -4.59
N ILE A 104 -4.23 -15.51 -4.29
CA ILE A 104 -3.57 -15.08 -3.04
C ILE A 104 -4.37 -15.45 -1.80
N PHE A 105 -5.69 -15.61 -1.91
CA PHE A 105 -6.59 -15.96 -0.80
C PHE A 105 -6.86 -17.45 -0.67
N THR A 106 -7.01 -18.16 -1.79
CA THR A 106 -7.41 -19.57 -1.84
C THR A 106 -6.88 -20.26 -3.09
N GLN A 107 -6.79 -21.61 -3.05
CA GLN A 107 -6.41 -22.40 -4.23
C GLN A 107 -7.53 -22.51 -5.26
N ASP A 108 -8.78 -22.30 -4.87
CA ASP A 108 -9.97 -22.41 -5.72
C ASP A 108 -10.84 -21.14 -5.53
N PRO A 109 -10.46 -20.02 -6.16
CA PRO A 109 -11.18 -18.76 -6.02
C PRO A 109 -12.51 -18.79 -6.77
N ASP A 110 -13.54 -18.18 -6.19
CA ASP A 110 -14.80 -17.94 -6.89
C ASP A 110 -14.57 -16.99 -8.08
N GLU A 111 -15.07 -17.35 -9.26
CA GLU A 111 -14.89 -16.57 -10.49
C GLU A 111 -15.58 -15.18 -10.46
N GLU A 112 -16.51 -14.96 -9.53
CA GLU A 112 -17.28 -13.73 -9.42
C GLU A 112 -16.64 -12.65 -8.52
N GLY A 113 -15.70 -13.02 -7.68
CA GLY A 113 -15.03 -12.10 -6.73
C GLY A 113 -13.89 -11.33 -7.39
N ARG A 114 -14.04 -10.01 -7.59
CA ARG A 114 -12.93 -9.15 -8.03
C ARG A 114 -12.43 -8.32 -6.87
N THR A 115 -11.31 -8.74 -6.29
CA THR A 115 -10.63 -7.97 -5.27
C THR A 115 -9.80 -6.86 -5.91
N ARG A 116 -9.98 -5.64 -5.43
CA ARG A 116 -9.18 -4.49 -5.87
C ARG A 116 -8.21 -4.08 -4.78
N LEU A 117 -7.03 -3.68 -5.20
CA LEU A 117 -5.96 -3.21 -4.31
C LEU A 117 -5.67 -1.73 -4.57
N LEU A 118 -5.69 -0.92 -3.52
CA LEU A 118 -5.18 0.44 -3.53
C LEU A 118 -3.92 0.51 -2.67
N MET A 119 -2.77 0.60 -3.32
CA MET A 119 -1.51 0.91 -2.64
C MET A 119 -1.43 2.41 -2.38
N VAL A 120 -1.26 2.79 -1.11
CA VAL A 120 -1.18 4.20 -0.71
C VAL A 120 0.28 4.65 -0.57
N PRO A 121 0.61 5.89 -0.93
CA PRO A 121 1.94 6.43 -0.72
C PRO A 121 2.25 6.63 0.76
N SER A 122 3.52 6.79 1.10
CA SER A 122 3.94 7.18 2.44
C SER A 122 3.50 8.61 2.77
N CYS A 123 3.11 8.83 4.02
CA CYS A 123 2.95 10.19 4.54
C CYS A 123 4.30 10.89 4.78
N ASN A 124 5.41 10.15 4.72
CA ASN A 124 6.75 10.70 4.88
C ASN A 124 7.37 10.94 3.51
N GLU A 125 7.67 12.20 3.19
CA GLU A 125 8.27 12.61 1.91
C GLU A 125 9.68 12.04 1.66
N LEU A 126 10.37 11.61 2.72
CA LEU A 126 11.70 11.01 2.61
C LEU A 126 11.66 9.50 2.29
N THR A 127 10.46 8.91 2.27
CA THR A 127 10.28 7.48 2.04
C THR A 127 9.51 7.27 0.75
N GLY A 128 10.05 6.44 -0.14
CA GLY A 128 9.36 6.07 -1.37
C GLY A 128 10.15 5.06 -2.19
N TYR A 129 9.44 4.18 -2.86
CA TYR A 129 9.99 3.22 -3.81
C TYR A 129 9.45 3.50 -5.20
N GLY A 130 10.34 3.61 -6.18
CA GLY A 130 9.93 3.71 -7.58
C GLY A 130 9.07 2.51 -7.97
N ILE A 131 7.94 2.79 -8.61
CA ILE A 131 7.00 1.75 -9.04
C ILE A 131 7.67 0.74 -9.98
N GLU A 132 8.64 1.17 -10.77
CA GLU A 132 9.43 0.30 -11.64
C GLU A 132 10.16 -0.78 -10.84
N LYS A 133 10.80 -0.40 -9.73
CA LYS A 133 11.49 -1.34 -8.85
C LYS A 133 10.51 -2.27 -8.15
N THR A 134 9.39 -1.74 -7.68
CA THR A 134 8.35 -2.50 -6.97
C THR A 134 7.76 -3.60 -7.83
N PHE A 135 7.51 -3.34 -9.14
CA PHE A 135 6.81 -4.29 -10.01
C PHE A 135 7.73 -5.10 -10.91
N ARG A 136 8.97 -4.67 -11.15
CA ARG A 136 9.99 -5.52 -11.83
C ARG A 136 10.65 -6.53 -10.88
N SER A 137 10.67 -6.25 -9.58
CA SER A 137 11.20 -7.13 -8.54
C SER A 137 10.26 -7.14 -7.32
N PRO A 138 9.08 -7.76 -7.43
CA PRO A 138 8.06 -7.72 -6.39
C PRO A 138 8.56 -8.36 -5.09
N PHE A 139 8.44 -7.63 -3.97
CA PHE A 139 8.99 -8.02 -2.67
C PHE A 139 7.93 -8.42 -1.63
N SER A 140 6.64 -8.26 -1.95
CA SER A 140 5.52 -8.65 -1.08
C SER A 140 4.55 -9.58 -1.79
N PRO A 141 3.69 -10.31 -1.07
CA PRO A 141 2.61 -11.08 -1.67
C PRO A 141 1.70 -10.21 -2.54
N LEU A 142 1.31 -9.02 -2.06
CA LEU A 142 0.40 -8.12 -2.77
C LEU A 142 1.02 -7.53 -4.04
N SER A 143 2.32 -7.17 -4.03
CA SER A 143 2.96 -6.68 -5.26
C SER A 143 3.16 -7.78 -6.31
N ARG A 144 3.17 -9.04 -5.91
CA ARG A 144 3.21 -10.18 -6.85
C ARG A 144 1.85 -10.53 -7.44
N SER A 145 0.77 -10.28 -6.70
CA SER A 145 -0.59 -10.60 -7.14
C SER A 145 -1.27 -9.49 -7.94
N LEU A 146 -0.72 -8.27 -7.98
CA LEU A 146 -1.32 -7.18 -8.74
C LEU A 146 -1.28 -7.46 -10.24
N HIS A 147 -2.43 -7.33 -10.91
CA HIS A 147 -2.52 -7.39 -12.37
C HIS A 147 -2.07 -6.06 -12.95
N ILE A 148 -0.83 -6.03 -13.47
CA ILE A 148 -0.19 -4.81 -14.01
C ILE A 148 -1.00 -4.20 -15.15
N GLU A 149 -1.66 -5.03 -15.97
CA GLU A 149 -2.45 -4.64 -17.13
C GLU A 149 -3.72 -3.86 -16.77
N SER A 150 -4.27 -4.07 -15.57
CA SER A 150 -5.46 -3.39 -15.08
C SER A 150 -5.15 -2.25 -14.09
N ALA A 151 -3.87 -2.06 -13.76
CA ALA A 151 -3.47 -1.13 -12.72
C ALA A 151 -3.28 0.29 -13.24
N GLU A 152 -3.81 1.24 -12.50
CA GLU A 152 -3.82 2.68 -12.77
C GLU A 152 -2.94 3.42 -11.77
N ILE A 153 -2.31 4.50 -12.24
CA ILE A 153 -1.49 5.41 -11.44
C ILE A 153 -2.28 6.70 -11.21
N LEU A 154 -2.48 7.06 -9.94
CA LEU A 154 -3.16 8.29 -9.53
C LEU A 154 -2.22 9.13 -8.68
N LEU A 155 -2.16 10.43 -8.94
CA LEU A 155 -1.40 11.39 -8.12
C LEU A 155 -2.21 11.76 -6.85
N PRO A 156 -1.56 12.33 -5.81
CA PRO A 156 -2.23 12.68 -4.56
C PRO A 156 -3.38 13.69 -4.70
N ASP A 157 -3.39 14.48 -5.77
CA ASP A 157 -4.47 15.41 -6.09
C ASP A 157 -5.64 14.75 -6.85
N GLY A 158 -5.56 13.45 -7.12
CA GLY A 158 -6.55 12.69 -7.89
C GLY A 158 -6.32 12.67 -9.40
N THR A 159 -5.25 13.29 -9.89
CA THR A 159 -4.92 13.28 -11.32
C THR A 159 -4.57 11.86 -11.77
N TYR A 160 -5.19 11.38 -12.84
CA TYR A 160 -4.81 10.14 -13.50
C TYR A 160 -3.49 10.33 -14.26
N ALA A 161 -2.47 9.58 -13.90
CA ALA A 161 -1.13 9.69 -14.45
C ALA A 161 -0.79 8.61 -15.51
N GLY A 162 -1.76 7.74 -15.82
CA GLY A 162 -1.62 6.69 -16.82
C GLY A 162 -1.81 5.29 -16.24
N ASP A 163 -1.69 4.28 -17.09
CA ASP A 163 -1.70 2.89 -16.66
C ASP A 163 -0.28 2.39 -16.32
N LEU A 164 -0.22 1.48 -15.36
CA LEU A 164 1.04 0.95 -14.86
C LEU A 164 1.82 0.19 -15.93
N HIS A 165 1.12 -0.57 -16.77
CA HIS A 165 1.74 -1.35 -17.84
C HIS A 165 2.48 -0.47 -18.84
N SER A 166 1.83 0.58 -19.37
CA SER A 166 2.44 1.52 -20.31
C SER A 166 3.62 2.27 -19.69
N HIS A 167 3.50 2.67 -18.41
CA HIS A 167 4.59 3.32 -17.70
C HIS A 167 5.83 2.43 -17.59
N LEU A 168 5.64 1.16 -17.18
CA LEU A 168 6.74 0.18 -17.07
C LEU A 168 7.36 -0.18 -18.44
N ALA A 169 6.59 -0.14 -19.53
CA ALA A 169 7.09 -0.38 -20.90
C ALA A 169 7.95 0.80 -21.38
N TYR A 170 7.49 2.04 -21.17
CA TYR A 170 8.19 3.26 -21.61
C TYR A 170 9.59 3.38 -21.00
N GLU A 171 9.75 3.06 -19.71
CA GLU A 171 11.06 3.14 -19.05
C GLU A 171 12.07 2.06 -19.50
N LYS A 172 11.63 0.98 -20.16
CA LYS A 172 12.56 0.00 -20.75
C LYS A 172 13.29 0.54 -21.96
N ASP A 173 12.67 1.47 -22.69
CA ASP A 173 13.15 1.98 -23.97
C ASP A 173 13.94 3.31 -23.82
N THR A 174 14.00 3.86 -22.60
CA THR A 174 14.77 5.08 -22.30
C THR A 174 16.19 4.70 -21.90
N PRO A 175 17.23 5.00 -22.71
CA PRO A 175 18.63 4.74 -22.34
C PRO A 175 19.02 5.61 -21.14
N ALA A 176 19.76 5.00 -20.20
CA ALA A 176 20.28 5.65 -19.00
C ALA A 176 21.30 6.75 -19.32
#